data_2bb9120103b63ceb7e00f0b3df92719c
#
_entry.id   2bb9120103b63ceb7e00f0b3df92719c
#
_cell.length_a   1.000
_cell.length_b   1.000
_cell.length_c   1.000
_cell.angle_alpha   90.00
_cell.angle_beta   90.00
_cell.angle_gamma   90.00
#
_symmetry.space_group_name_H-M   'P 1'
#
loop_
_entity.id
_entity.type
_entity.pdbx_description
1 polymer ?
#
loop_
_entity_poly.entity_id
_entity_poly.type
_entity_poly.pdbx_seq_one_letter_code
_entity_poly.pdbx_strand_id
1 'polypeptide(L)'
;MSENFDSALTYTSYLAVDDLLKLQKPLSDGPEHDEMLFIIIHQTYELWFKQLIHEFTEAQRALEGGETYYALAILGRIRTIMKVCVAQVDILETMTPLQFNAFRGYLSSSSGFQSAQFRKVEAILGRRDSRMAGHLPPDIQEEIKVITSKNSIWDSFLEYLTKHGHKVPQEVLSRDKSVAYLSNSSVQDVLLLVHQSDPECSMISERLVDIDEGIQEWRYRHVKMVERTIGHKAGTGGSSGVEYLASTLFNPVFKDLWEIRSRF
;
A
#
# COMPACT_ATOMS: atom_id res chain seq x y z
N MET A 1 45.97 -17.53 -21.88
CA MET A 1 44.50 -17.53 -22.05
C MET A 1 43.97 -16.47 -21.10
N SER A 2 43.70 -15.27 -21.58
CA SER A 2 43.06 -14.22 -20.82
C SER A 2 41.56 -14.49 -20.88
N GLU A 3 41.01 -15.05 -19.80
CA GLU A 3 39.56 -15.12 -19.65
C GLU A 3 39.01 -13.69 -19.69
N ASN A 4 38.12 -13.45 -20.65
CA ASN A 4 37.38 -12.19 -20.74
C ASN A 4 36.46 -12.03 -19.52
N PHE A 5 36.92 -11.34 -18.49
CA PHE A 5 36.11 -10.89 -17.35
C PHE A 5 35.13 -9.75 -17.69
N ASP A 6 35.09 -9.33 -18.97
CA ASP A 6 34.31 -8.15 -19.43
C ASP A 6 32.83 -8.39 -19.57
N SER A 7 32.32 -9.59 -19.25
CA SER A 7 30.89 -9.93 -19.27
C SER A 7 30.31 -10.38 -17.90
N ALA A 8 31.10 -10.33 -16.85
CA ALA A 8 30.62 -10.75 -15.52
C ALA A 8 29.62 -9.73 -14.95
N LEU A 9 28.43 -10.20 -14.55
CA LEU A 9 27.43 -9.40 -13.89
C LEU A 9 27.98 -8.88 -12.55
N THR A 10 28.05 -7.56 -12.37
CA THR A 10 28.49 -6.91 -11.13
C THR A 10 27.30 -6.41 -10.34
N TYR A 11 27.51 -6.07 -9.05
CA TYR A 11 26.49 -5.43 -8.19
C TYR A 11 25.90 -4.19 -8.86
N THR A 12 26.74 -3.30 -9.36
CA THR A 12 26.35 -2.05 -9.99
C THR A 12 25.55 -2.27 -11.28
N SER A 13 26.00 -3.18 -12.14
CA SER A 13 25.31 -3.46 -13.40
C SER A 13 24.00 -4.21 -13.20
N TYR A 14 23.95 -5.17 -12.26
CA TYR A 14 22.73 -5.90 -11.95
C TYR A 14 21.63 -5.00 -11.40
N LEU A 15 21.98 -4.09 -10.51
CA LEU A 15 21.03 -3.19 -9.85
C LEU A 15 20.82 -1.87 -10.61
N ALA A 16 21.51 -1.65 -11.75
CA ALA A 16 21.50 -0.40 -12.49
C ALA A 16 21.77 0.83 -11.58
N VAL A 17 22.74 0.69 -10.66
CA VAL A 17 22.98 1.70 -9.61
C VAL A 17 23.36 3.05 -10.20
N ASP A 18 24.21 3.07 -11.23
CA ASP A 18 24.66 4.31 -11.87
C ASP A 18 23.50 5.07 -12.53
N ASP A 19 22.52 4.36 -13.07
CA ASP A 19 21.33 4.99 -13.65
C ASP A 19 20.35 5.44 -12.57
N LEU A 20 20.13 4.61 -11.56
CA LEU A 20 19.28 4.95 -10.41
C LEU A 20 19.74 6.24 -9.73
N LEU A 21 21.05 6.39 -9.50
CA LEU A 21 21.63 7.56 -8.83
C LEU A 21 21.69 8.83 -9.70
N LYS A 22 21.29 8.76 -10.98
CA LYS A 22 21.13 9.92 -11.88
C LYS A 22 19.68 10.45 -11.95
N LEU A 23 18.73 9.77 -11.29
CA LEU A 23 17.31 10.12 -11.37
C LEU A 23 16.90 11.23 -10.39
N GLN A 24 17.76 11.62 -9.45
CA GLN A 24 17.51 12.70 -8.50
C GLN A 24 17.89 14.04 -9.15
N LYS A 25 16.89 14.82 -9.55
CA LYS A 25 17.08 16.08 -10.30
C LYS A 25 16.36 17.23 -9.58
N PRO A 26 17.01 17.94 -8.65
CA PRO A 26 16.46 19.14 -8.04
C PRO A 26 16.12 20.20 -9.11
N LEU A 27 15.05 20.95 -8.90
CA LEU A 27 14.55 21.97 -9.82
C LEU A 27 14.71 23.40 -9.26
N SER A 28 14.98 23.55 -7.95
CA SER A 28 15.16 24.86 -7.32
C SER A 28 16.47 25.53 -7.76
N ASP A 29 16.46 26.85 -7.92
CA ASP A 29 17.64 27.62 -8.29
C ASP A 29 18.68 27.67 -7.17
N GLY A 30 19.93 27.20 -7.47
CA GLY A 30 21.01 27.07 -6.49
C GLY A 30 20.71 25.97 -5.46
N PRO A 31 20.47 24.71 -5.90
CA PRO A 31 19.44 23.81 -5.40
C PRO A 31 19.32 23.82 -3.87
N GLU A 32 18.11 23.96 -3.37
CA GLU A 32 17.81 23.90 -1.95
C GLU A 32 18.19 22.50 -1.41
N HIS A 33 18.96 22.48 -0.31
CA HIS A 33 19.53 21.24 0.23
C HIS A 33 18.48 20.13 0.46
N ASP A 34 17.33 20.48 1.01
CA ASP A 34 16.31 19.52 1.42
C ASP A 34 15.43 19.01 0.26
N GLU A 35 15.51 19.63 -0.93
CA GLU A 35 14.84 19.13 -2.13
C GLU A 35 15.36 17.74 -2.52
N MET A 36 16.65 17.47 -2.36
CA MET A 36 17.24 16.14 -2.60
C MET A 36 16.61 15.09 -1.68
N LEU A 37 16.46 15.39 -0.38
CA LEU A 37 15.80 14.51 0.59
C LEU A 37 14.36 14.22 0.16
N PHE A 38 13.62 15.26 -0.24
CA PHE A 38 12.23 15.13 -0.71
C PHE A 38 12.12 14.20 -1.91
N ILE A 39 12.99 14.35 -2.91
CA ILE A 39 13.02 13.49 -4.10
C ILE A 39 13.32 12.03 -3.70
N ILE A 40 14.38 11.78 -2.95
CA ILE A 40 14.81 10.42 -2.58
C ILE A 40 13.73 9.70 -1.79
N ILE A 41 13.12 10.36 -0.80
CA ILE A 41 12.06 9.74 0.02
C ILE A 41 10.87 9.32 -0.84
N HIS A 42 10.42 10.17 -1.76
CA HIS A 42 9.29 9.82 -2.63
C HIS A 42 9.65 8.71 -3.62
N GLN A 43 10.84 8.73 -4.21
CA GLN A 43 11.32 7.63 -5.05
C GLN A 43 11.40 6.31 -4.28
N THR A 44 11.85 6.35 -3.02
CA THR A 44 11.92 5.17 -2.16
C THR A 44 10.53 4.62 -1.84
N TYR A 45 9.54 5.48 -1.56
CA TYR A 45 8.15 5.04 -1.41
C TYR A 45 7.61 4.37 -2.68
N GLU A 46 7.85 4.95 -3.86
CA GLU A 46 7.41 4.36 -5.12
C GLU A 46 8.04 2.97 -5.37
N LEU A 47 9.31 2.78 -5.00
CA LEU A 47 9.97 1.47 -5.06
C LEU A 47 9.35 0.47 -4.07
N TRP A 48 9.02 0.90 -2.85
CA TRP A 48 8.32 0.05 -1.89
C TRP A 48 6.89 -0.27 -2.34
N PHE A 49 6.17 0.67 -2.93
CA PHE A 49 4.83 0.39 -3.47
C PHE A 49 4.89 -0.61 -4.63
N LYS A 50 5.90 -0.51 -5.50
CA LYS A 50 6.16 -1.51 -6.54
C LYS A 50 6.39 -2.90 -5.93
N GLN A 51 7.21 -2.99 -4.89
CA GLN A 51 7.46 -4.26 -4.19
C GLN A 51 6.19 -4.76 -3.49
N LEU A 52 5.42 -3.91 -2.83
CA LEU A 52 4.15 -4.29 -2.21
C LEU A 52 3.15 -4.85 -3.22
N ILE A 53 3.02 -4.25 -4.41
CA ILE A 53 2.15 -4.77 -5.48
C ILE A 53 2.60 -6.18 -5.88
N HIS A 54 3.91 -6.40 -6.04
CA HIS A 54 4.48 -7.71 -6.37
C HIS A 54 4.17 -8.75 -5.27
N GLU A 55 4.42 -8.42 -4.01
CA GLU A 55 4.17 -9.32 -2.88
C GLU A 55 2.67 -9.60 -2.68
N PHE A 56 1.80 -8.60 -2.80
CA PHE A 56 0.36 -8.80 -2.71
C PHE A 56 -0.18 -9.70 -3.81
N THR A 57 0.31 -9.54 -5.05
CA THR A 57 -0.08 -10.41 -6.16
C THR A 57 0.29 -11.87 -5.88
N GLU A 58 1.47 -12.11 -5.35
CA GLU A 58 1.90 -13.47 -4.99
C GLU A 58 1.17 -13.99 -3.74
N ALA A 59 0.86 -13.12 -2.75
CA ALA A 59 0.04 -13.50 -1.61
C ALA A 59 -1.39 -13.95 -2.04
N GLN A 60 -1.99 -13.25 -3.00
CA GLN A 60 -3.28 -13.65 -3.57
C GLN A 60 -3.19 -15.04 -4.21
N ARG A 61 -2.17 -15.27 -5.06
CA ARG A 61 -1.94 -16.58 -5.68
C ARG A 61 -1.79 -17.69 -4.63
N ALA A 62 -1.00 -17.45 -3.58
CA ALA A 62 -0.75 -18.43 -2.52
C ALA A 62 -2.03 -18.72 -1.71
N LEU A 63 -2.82 -17.70 -1.37
CA LEU A 63 -4.10 -17.85 -0.69
C LEU A 63 -5.10 -18.63 -1.57
N GLU A 64 -5.27 -18.22 -2.81
CA GLU A 64 -6.14 -18.91 -3.78
C GLU A 64 -5.65 -20.34 -4.09
N GLY A 65 -4.34 -20.61 -3.94
CA GLY A 65 -3.73 -21.94 -3.98
C GLY A 65 -3.98 -22.78 -2.74
N GLY A 66 -4.30 -22.18 -1.59
CA GLY A 66 -4.40 -22.85 -0.30
C GLY A 66 -3.03 -23.11 0.36
N GLU A 67 -2.00 -22.36 -0.02
CA GLU A 67 -0.60 -22.52 0.40
C GLU A 67 -0.31 -21.76 1.70
N THR A 68 -0.81 -22.22 2.85
CA THR A 68 -0.79 -21.51 4.14
C THR A 68 0.59 -20.97 4.53
N TYR A 69 1.61 -21.82 4.59
CA TYR A 69 2.95 -21.38 5.07
C TYR A 69 3.63 -20.41 4.14
N TYR A 70 3.42 -20.58 2.83
CA TYR A 70 3.95 -19.66 1.85
C TYR A 70 3.23 -18.31 1.90
N ALA A 71 1.90 -18.31 2.01
CA ALA A 71 1.11 -17.10 2.22
C ALA A 71 1.54 -16.35 3.50
N LEU A 72 1.73 -17.04 4.62
CA LEU A 72 2.23 -16.46 5.87
C LEU A 72 3.61 -15.79 5.71
N ALA A 73 4.52 -16.42 4.96
CA ALA A 73 5.85 -15.86 4.71
C ALA A 73 5.76 -14.55 3.92
N ILE A 74 4.95 -14.51 2.86
CA ILE A 74 4.76 -13.33 2.00
C ILE A 74 4.04 -12.22 2.78
N LEU A 75 2.94 -12.50 3.47
CA LEU A 75 2.22 -11.53 4.30
C LEU A 75 3.12 -10.98 5.41
N GLY A 76 4.01 -11.81 5.99
CA GLY A 76 5.03 -11.38 6.94
C GLY A 76 6.02 -10.37 6.34
N ARG A 77 6.41 -10.56 5.07
CA ARG A 77 7.26 -9.61 4.34
C ARG A 77 6.53 -8.30 4.05
N ILE A 78 5.28 -8.37 3.60
CA ILE A 78 4.42 -7.19 3.38
C ILE A 78 4.33 -6.35 4.65
N ARG A 79 4.02 -6.98 5.80
CA ARG A 79 4.00 -6.32 7.11
C ARG A 79 5.32 -5.62 7.42
N THR A 80 6.45 -6.27 7.16
CA THR A 80 7.78 -5.70 7.41
C THR A 80 8.06 -4.50 6.52
N ILE A 81 7.69 -4.56 5.23
CA ILE A 81 7.80 -3.43 4.31
C ILE A 81 6.93 -2.26 4.80
N MET A 82 5.70 -2.52 5.26
CA MET A 82 4.85 -1.46 5.82
C MET A 82 5.48 -0.77 7.02
N LYS A 83 6.16 -1.51 7.92
CA LYS A 83 6.92 -0.90 9.03
C LYS A 83 8.03 0.02 8.54
N VAL A 84 8.74 -0.35 7.47
CA VAL A 84 9.75 0.50 6.85
C VAL A 84 9.10 1.76 6.27
N CYS A 85 7.95 1.64 5.60
CA CYS A 85 7.20 2.79 5.09
C CYS A 85 6.76 3.74 6.21
N VAL A 86 6.32 3.23 7.36
CA VAL A 86 6.00 4.05 8.54
C VAL A 86 7.26 4.75 9.07
N ALA A 87 8.36 4.03 9.25
CA ALA A 87 9.61 4.59 9.77
C ALA A 87 10.22 5.67 8.87
N GLN A 88 10.03 5.58 7.55
CA GLN A 88 10.52 6.62 6.63
C GLN A 88 9.86 7.98 6.82
N VAL A 89 8.66 8.04 7.41
CA VAL A 89 8.03 9.32 7.76
C VAL A 89 8.89 10.11 8.75
N ASP A 90 9.58 9.44 9.68
CA ASP A 90 10.48 10.09 10.65
C ASP A 90 11.58 10.89 9.95
N ILE A 91 12.12 10.35 8.85
CA ILE A 91 13.15 11.03 8.07
C ILE A 91 12.57 12.29 7.40
N LEU A 92 11.39 12.18 6.80
CA LEU A 92 10.74 13.32 6.16
C LEU A 92 10.34 14.41 7.16
N GLU A 93 9.97 14.01 8.38
CA GLU A 93 9.65 14.92 9.48
C GLU A 93 10.84 15.71 10.03
N THR A 94 12.06 15.38 9.65
CA THR A 94 13.25 16.21 9.98
C THR A 94 13.26 17.53 9.19
N MET A 95 12.53 17.60 8.07
CA MET A 95 12.42 18.81 7.27
C MET A 95 11.45 19.80 7.93
N THR A 96 11.93 21.02 8.18
CA THR A 96 11.11 22.08 8.77
C THR A 96 10.17 22.72 7.71
N PRO A 97 9.08 23.38 8.15
CA PRO A 97 8.20 24.10 7.23
C PRO A 97 8.91 25.17 6.36
N LEU A 98 9.95 25.82 6.89
CA LEU A 98 10.71 26.82 6.13
C LEU A 98 11.55 26.18 5.03
N GLN A 99 12.22 25.07 5.34
CA GLN A 99 13.01 24.30 4.38
C GLN A 99 12.12 23.76 3.26
N PHE A 100 10.95 23.19 3.58
CA PHE A 100 10.01 22.76 2.56
C PHE A 100 9.48 23.92 1.69
N ASN A 101 9.15 25.05 2.30
CA ASN A 101 8.66 26.23 1.58
C ASN A 101 9.71 26.83 0.63
N ALA A 102 11.02 26.65 0.88
CA ALA A 102 12.09 27.16 0.03
C ALA A 102 12.02 26.59 -1.40
N PHE A 103 11.67 25.31 -1.55
CA PHE A 103 11.53 24.69 -2.89
C PHE A 103 10.10 24.34 -3.29
N ARG A 104 9.10 24.48 -2.40
CA ARG A 104 7.70 24.10 -2.68
C ARG A 104 7.16 24.75 -3.97
N GLY A 105 7.56 25.97 -4.26
CA GLY A 105 7.13 26.71 -5.47
C GLY A 105 7.53 26.02 -6.78
N TYR A 106 8.62 25.26 -6.77
CA TYR A 106 9.12 24.52 -7.93
C TYR A 106 8.39 23.20 -8.18
N LEU A 107 7.64 22.69 -7.19
CA LEU A 107 6.90 21.44 -7.33
C LEU A 107 5.67 21.55 -8.24
N SER A 108 5.25 22.78 -8.56
CA SER A 108 4.07 23.04 -9.39
C SER A 108 2.84 22.25 -8.88
N SER A 109 2.25 21.41 -9.72
CA SER A 109 1.12 20.53 -9.36
C SER A 109 1.54 19.14 -8.86
N SER A 110 2.86 18.86 -8.72
CA SER A 110 3.34 17.54 -8.25
C SER A 110 2.88 17.27 -6.82
N SER A 111 2.29 16.11 -6.61
CA SER A 111 1.74 15.72 -5.31
C SER A 111 1.74 14.20 -5.16
N GLY A 112 2.02 13.69 -3.96
CA GLY A 112 1.86 12.27 -3.63
C GLY A 112 0.45 11.73 -3.86
N PHE A 113 -0.56 12.62 -3.95
CA PHE A 113 -1.92 12.26 -4.36
C PHE A 113 -1.97 11.61 -5.75
N GLN A 114 -1.00 11.92 -6.62
CA GLN A 114 -0.87 11.41 -7.98
C GLN A 114 -0.11 10.07 -8.07
N SER A 115 0.30 9.46 -6.94
CA SER A 115 0.97 8.16 -6.97
C SER A 115 0.06 7.06 -7.53
N ALA A 116 0.32 6.65 -8.77
CA ALA A 116 -0.38 5.56 -9.42
C ALA A 116 -0.18 4.24 -8.69
N GLN A 117 1.03 3.97 -8.21
CA GLN A 117 1.34 2.72 -7.51
C GLN A 117 0.62 2.62 -6.17
N PHE A 118 0.55 3.71 -5.41
CA PHE A 118 -0.22 3.71 -4.17
C PHE A 118 -1.71 3.43 -4.43
N ARG A 119 -2.29 3.98 -5.50
CA ARG A 119 -3.68 3.66 -5.91
C ARG A 119 -3.85 2.19 -6.28
N LYS A 120 -2.86 1.58 -6.95
CA LYS A 120 -2.87 0.13 -7.24
C LYS A 120 -2.81 -0.70 -5.95
N VAL A 121 -1.98 -0.33 -4.98
CA VAL A 121 -1.95 -0.97 -3.66
C VAL A 121 -3.32 -0.89 -2.99
N GLU A 122 -3.95 0.29 -2.94
CA GLU A 122 -5.30 0.45 -2.38
C GLU A 122 -6.36 -0.40 -3.11
N ALA A 123 -6.25 -0.53 -4.45
CA ALA A 123 -7.15 -1.36 -5.25
C ALA A 123 -6.99 -2.86 -4.93
N ILE A 124 -5.76 -3.35 -4.79
CA ILE A 124 -5.47 -4.74 -4.40
C ILE A 124 -6.00 -5.03 -2.99
N LEU A 125 -5.87 -4.06 -2.08
CA LEU A 125 -6.42 -4.16 -0.73
C LEU A 125 -7.95 -4.20 -0.67
N GLY A 126 -8.64 -3.80 -1.74
CA GLY A 126 -10.11 -3.87 -1.82
C GLY A 126 -10.82 -2.53 -1.89
N ARG A 127 -10.09 -1.41 -2.02
CA ARG A 127 -10.74 -0.12 -2.28
C ARG A 127 -11.38 -0.12 -3.67
N ARG A 128 -12.64 0.31 -3.74
CA ARG A 128 -13.48 0.32 -4.95
C ARG A 128 -14.16 1.67 -5.21
N ASP A 129 -13.59 2.75 -4.67
CA ASP A 129 -14.08 4.11 -4.91
C ASP A 129 -13.57 4.60 -6.28
N SER A 130 -14.48 4.84 -7.23
CA SER A 130 -14.14 5.33 -8.58
C SER A 130 -13.37 6.66 -8.57
N ARG A 131 -13.55 7.48 -7.53
CA ARG A 131 -12.84 8.77 -7.38
C ARG A 131 -11.36 8.60 -7.06
N MET A 132 -10.92 7.41 -6.65
CA MET A 132 -9.53 7.16 -6.29
C MET A 132 -8.55 7.33 -7.45
N ALA A 133 -9.02 7.16 -8.69
CA ALA A 133 -8.20 7.17 -9.90
C ALA A 133 -8.56 8.30 -10.88
N GLY A 134 -9.66 9.02 -10.68
CA GLY A 134 -10.22 9.97 -11.64
C GLY A 134 -9.29 11.14 -12.02
N HIS A 135 -8.25 11.40 -11.23
CA HIS A 135 -7.23 12.43 -11.47
C HIS A 135 -5.96 11.89 -12.17
N LEU A 136 -5.87 10.58 -12.38
CA LEU A 136 -4.73 9.93 -13.02
C LEU A 136 -4.88 9.87 -14.55
N PRO A 137 -3.78 9.66 -15.30
CA PRO A 137 -3.83 9.45 -16.75
C PRO A 137 -4.76 8.28 -17.15
N PRO A 138 -5.40 8.35 -18.34
CA PRO A 138 -6.39 7.35 -18.77
C PRO A 138 -5.87 5.90 -18.82
N ASP A 139 -4.63 5.70 -19.22
CA ASP A 139 -3.96 4.40 -19.22
C ASP A 139 -3.85 3.80 -17.80
N ILE A 140 -3.48 4.61 -16.84
CA ILE A 140 -3.41 4.21 -15.42
C ILE A 140 -4.80 3.97 -14.84
N GLN A 141 -5.80 4.76 -15.23
CA GLN A 141 -7.20 4.51 -14.82
C GLN A 141 -7.68 3.14 -15.31
N GLU A 142 -7.36 2.76 -16.54
CA GLU A 142 -7.73 1.44 -17.07
C GLU A 142 -6.97 0.30 -16.35
N GLU A 143 -5.68 0.47 -16.05
CA GLU A 143 -4.96 -0.51 -15.22
C GLU A 143 -5.61 -0.71 -13.85
N ILE A 144 -5.99 0.37 -13.17
CA ILE A 144 -6.67 0.29 -11.87
C ILE A 144 -8.04 -0.38 -12.01
N LYS A 145 -8.79 -0.10 -13.07
CA LYS A 145 -10.06 -0.74 -13.37
C LYS A 145 -9.90 -2.24 -13.57
N VAL A 146 -8.86 -2.69 -14.27
CA VAL A 146 -8.52 -4.12 -14.39
C VAL A 146 -8.23 -4.74 -13.02
N ILE A 147 -7.49 -4.06 -12.15
CA ILE A 147 -7.23 -4.55 -10.78
C ILE A 147 -8.52 -4.64 -9.98
N THR A 148 -9.36 -3.61 -10.02
CA THR A 148 -10.61 -3.56 -9.24
C THR A 148 -11.68 -4.53 -9.73
N SER A 149 -11.60 -5.03 -10.96
CA SER A 149 -12.49 -6.08 -11.47
C SER A 149 -12.11 -7.50 -11.03
N LYS A 150 -10.95 -7.67 -10.40
CA LYS A 150 -10.46 -8.95 -9.90
C LYS A 150 -10.63 -9.06 -8.37
N ASN A 151 -10.32 -10.24 -7.84
CA ASN A 151 -10.23 -10.44 -6.41
C ASN A 151 -9.32 -9.38 -5.75
N SER A 152 -9.78 -8.86 -4.62
CA SER A 152 -8.89 -8.19 -3.65
C SER A 152 -8.18 -9.24 -2.79
N ILE A 153 -7.21 -8.82 -2.00
CA ILE A 153 -6.57 -9.72 -1.02
C ILE A 153 -7.60 -10.29 -0.02
N TRP A 154 -8.66 -9.53 0.29
CA TRP A 154 -9.77 -10.01 1.10
C TRP A 154 -10.55 -11.13 0.41
N ASP A 155 -10.85 -10.99 -0.88
CA ASP A 155 -11.53 -12.03 -1.64
C ASP A 155 -10.70 -13.30 -1.72
N SER A 156 -9.39 -13.17 -1.97
CA SER A 156 -8.45 -14.31 -2.01
C SER A 156 -8.38 -15.02 -0.64
N PHE A 157 -8.45 -14.26 0.46
CA PHE A 157 -8.53 -14.83 1.80
C PHE A 157 -9.85 -15.59 2.05
N LEU A 158 -10.98 -15.08 1.60
CA LEU A 158 -12.25 -15.80 1.72
C LEU A 158 -12.27 -17.09 0.88
N GLU A 159 -11.65 -17.08 -0.30
CA GLU A 159 -11.44 -18.30 -1.08
C GLU A 159 -10.51 -19.29 -0.38
N TYR A 160 -9.45 -18.82 0.26
CA TYR A 160 -8.56 -19.60 1.10
C TYR A 160 -9.32 -20.32 2.22
N LEU A 161 -10.18 -19.59 2.96
CA LEU A 161 -11.03 -20.19 4.00
C LEU A 161 -11.94 -21.28 3.44
N THR A 162 -12.51 -21.06 2.26
CA THR A 162 -13.37 -22.05 1.60
C THR A 162 -12.60 -23.32 1.24
N LYS A 163 -11.37 -23.21 0.76
CA LYS A 163 -10.50 -24.35 0.47
C LYS A 163 -10.10 -25.16 1.72
N HIS A 164 -10.06 -24.48 2.87
CA HIS A 164 -9.79 -25.13 4.18
C HIS A 164 -11.07 -25.66 4.86
N GLY A 165 -12.19 -25.71 4.13
CA GLY A 165 -13.44 -26.32 4.58
C GLY A 165 -14.37 -25.40 5.35
N HIS A 166 -14.06 -24.13 5.48
CA HIS A 166 -14.95 -23.13 6.09
C HIS A 166 -16.05 -22.71 5.15
N LYS A 167 -17.28 -22.60 5.64
CA LYS A 167 -18.47 -22.31 4.84
C LYS A 167 -18.69 -20.81 4.64
N VAL A 168 -17.85 -20.17 3.84
CA VAL A 168 -18.06 -18.77 3.45
C VAL A 168 -19.33 -18.67 2.60
N PRO A 169 -20.23 -17.67 2.85
CA PRO A 169 -21.48 -17.53 2.08
C PRO A 169 -21.23 -17.38 0.58
N GLN A 170 -21.98 -18.14 -0.24
CA GLN A 170 -21.77 -18.16 -1.69
C GLN A 170 -22.06 -16.81 -2.35
N GLU A 171 -23.02 -16.04 -1.84
CA GLU A 171 -23.32 -14.70 -2.30
C GLU A 171 -22.17 -13.71 -2.09
N VAL A 172 -21.34 -13.94 -1.07
CA VAL A 172 -20.12 -13.14 -0.83
C VAL A 172 -19.03 -13.54 -1.80
N LEU A 173 -18.84 -14.83 -2.05
CA LEU A 173 -17.83 -15.34 -2.98
C LEU A 173 -18.13 -14.96 -4.43
N SER A 174 -19.41 -14.95 -4.83
CA SER A 174 -19.85 -14.67 -6.21
C SER A 174 -20.22 -13.20 -6.48
N ARG A 175 -20.04 -12.30 -5.51
CA ARG A 175 -20.35 -10.88 -5.66
C ARG A 175 -19.55 -10.22 -6.80
N ASP A 176 -20.05 -9.13 -7.33
CA ASP A 176 -19.30 -8.27 -8.24
C ASP A 176 -18.06 -7.70 -7.51
N LYS A 177 -16.87 -8.07 -7.98
CA LYS A 177 -15.58 -7.65 -7.39
C LYS A 177 -15.28 -6.18 -7.64
N SER A 178 -15.90 -5.54 -8.61
CA SER A 178 -15.74 -4.12 -8.88
C SER A 178 -16.45 -3.22 -7.85
N VAL A 179 -17.33 -3.81 -7.02
CA VAL A 179 -18.05 -3.12 -5.96
C VAL A 179 -17.35 -3.35 -4.62
N ALA A 180 -17.32 -2.29 -3.80
CA ALA A 180 -16.70 -2.37 -2.47
C ALA A 180 -17.37 -3.46 -1.61
N TYR A 181 -16.54 -4.24 -0.90
CA TYR A 181 -17.02 -5.19 0.08
C TYR A 181 -17.70 -4.46 1.25
N LEU A 182 -18.86 -4.94 1.63
CA LEU A 182 -19.57 -4.51 2.81
C LEU A 182 -19.44 -5.57 3.90
N SER A 183 -19.27 -5.14 5.13
CA SER A 183 -19.22 -6.01 6.30
C SER A 183 -20.42 -6.97 6.34
N ASN A 184 -20.17 -8.25 6.67
CA ASN A 184 -21.14 -9.32 6.56
C ASN A 184 -21.14 -10.21 7.81
N SER A 185 -22.27 -10.23 8.54
CA SER A 185 -22.40 -10.98 9.79
C SER A 185 -22.17 -12.49 9.63
N SER A 186 -22.57 -13.09 8.52
CA SER A 186 -22.34 -14.51 8.27
C SER A 186 -20.85 -14.82 8.03
N VAL A 187 -20.09 -13.89 7.40
CA VAL A 187 -18.63 -13.99 7.31
C VAL A 187 -18.00 -13.87 8.69
N GLN A 188 -18.48 -12.97 9.54
CA GLN A 188 -18.01 -12.82 10.92
C GLN A 188 -18.21 -14.10 11.73
N ASP A 189 -19.35 -14.79 11.56
CA ASP A 189 -19.60 -16.08 12.23
C ASP A 189 -18.59 -17.14 11.77
N VAL A 190 -18.24 -17.20 10.50
CA VAL A 190 -17.19 -18.07 9.97
C VAL A 190 -15.83 -17.70 10.58
N LEU A 191 -15.48 -16.42 10.65
CA LEU A 191 -14.21 -15.97 11.22
C LEU A 191 -14.08 -16.30 12.71
N LEU A 192 -15.17 -16.19 13.49
CA LEU A 192 -15.18 -16.63 14.88
C LEU A 192 -14.88 -18.12 15.02
N LEU A 193 -15.52 -18.95 14.19
CA LEU A 193 -15.24 -20.39 14.16
C LEU A 193 -13.78 -20.68 13.77
N VAL A 194 -13.23 -19.97 12.78
CA VAL A 194 -11.82 -20.05 12.38
C VAL A 194 -10.92 -19.81 13.58
N HIS A 195 -11.11 -18.73 14.32
CA HIS A 195 -10.29 -18.40 15.49
C HIS A 195 -10.41 -19.40 16.63
N GLN A 196 -11.57 -20.06 16.76
CA GLN A 196 -11.80 -21.06 17.82
C GLN A 196 -11.24 -22.46 17.49
N SER A 197 -11.18 -22.84 16.21
CA SER A 197 -10.96 -24.23 15.82
C SER A 197 -9.88 -24.45 14.76
N ASP A 198 -9.37 -23.42 14.09
CA ASP A 198 -8.39 -23.54 13.01
C ASP A 198 -7.21 -22.56 13.21
N PRO A 199 -6.15 -23.00 13.92
CA PRO A 199 -5.00 -22.14 14.18
C PRO A 199 -4.27 -21.65 12.93
N GLU A 200 -4.24 -22.44 11.83
CA GLU A 200 -3.55 -22.05 10.60
C GLU A 200 -4.29 -20.91 9.89
N CYS A 201 -5.61 -21.05 9.68
CA CYS A 201 -6.44 -20.00 9.12
C CYS A 201 -6.49 -18.75 10.02
N SER A 202 -6.49 -18.95 11.35
CA SER A 202 -6.42 -17.87 12.32
C SER A 202 -5.12 -17.06 12.20
N MET A 203 -3.98 -17.72 11.99
CA MET A 203 -2.70 -17.00 11.76
C MET A 203 -2.71 -16.15 10.50
N ILE A 204 -3.36 -16.57 9.41
CA ILE A 204 -3.54 -15.75 8.22
C ILE A 204 -4.41 -14.53 8.55
N SER A 205 -5.52 -14.73 9.29
CA SER A 205 -6.40 -13.64 9.75
C SER A 205 -5.63 -12.58 10.54
N GLU A 206 -4.82 -13.00 11.52
CA GLU A 206 -4.00 -12.10 12.33
C GLU A 206 -2.96 -11.36 11.49
N ARG A 207 -2.38 -12.01 10.48
CA ARG A 207 -1.43 -11.36 9.60
C ARG A 207 -2.08 -10.27 8.73
N LEU A 208 -3.33 -10.46 8.33
CA LEU A 208 -4.10 -9.44 7.63
C LEU A 208 -4.42 -8.25 8.55
N VAL A 209 -4.73 -8.51 9.83
CA VAL A 209 -4.91 -7.43 10.83
C VAL A 209 -3.62 -6.64 11.04
N ASP A 210 -2.46 -7.31 11.17
CA ASP A 210 -1.15 -6.65 11.27
C ASP A 210 -0.89 -5.70 10.07
N ILE A 211 -1.28 -6.12 8.87
CA ILE A 211 -1.12 -5.31 7.64
C ILE A 211 -2.07 -4.11 7.66
N ASP A 212 -3.33 -4.32 8.02
CA ASP A 212 -4.33 -3.24 8.12
C ASP A 212 -3.92 -2.19 9.16
N GLU A 213 -3.45 -2.65 10.34
CA GLU A 213 -2.90 -1.77 11.37
C GLU A 213 -1.74 -0.92 10.81
N GLY A 214 -0.80 -1.56 10.12
CA GLY A 214 0.34 -0.86 9.51
C GLY A 214 -0.09 0.19 8.47
N ILE A 215 -1.14 -0.07 7.69
CA ILE A 215 -1.71 0.90 6.74
C ILE A 215 -2.36 2.08 7.47
N GLN A 216 -3.10 1.82 8.54
CA GLN A 216 -3.75 2.87 9.34
C GLN A 216 -2.70 3.72 10.06
N GLU A 217 -1.66 3.11 10.61
CA GLU A 217 -0.53 3.80 11.24
C GLU A 217 0.19 4.70 10.20
N TRP A 218 0.49 4.17 9.02
CA TRP A 218 1.09 4.95 7.94
C TRP A 218 0.23 6.14 7.54
N ARG A 219 -1.10 5.95 7.40
CA ARG A 219 -2.03 7.05 7.10
C ARG A 219 -2.01 8.11 8.18
N TYR A 220 -2.07 7.71 9.45
CA TYR A 220 -2.03 8.64 10.58
C TYR A 220 -0.73 9.46 10.60
N ARG A 221 0.41 8.77 10.48
CA ARG A 221 1.73 9.44 10.45
C ARG A 221 1.83 10.40 9.26
N HIS A 222 1.35 10.00 8.10
CA HIS A 222 1.34 10.84 6.91
C HIS A 222 0.46 12.09 7.09
N VAL A 223 -0.73 11.96 7.67
CA VAL A 223 -1.59 13.13 7.99
C VAL A 223 -0.84 14.09 8.91
N LYS A 224 -0.23 13.59 9.97
CA LYS A 224 0.50 14.43 10.95
C LYS A 224 1.74 15.08 10.35
N MET A 225 2.45 14.38 9.50
CA MET A 225 3.60 14.92 8.76
C MET A 225 3.16 16.08 7.84
N VAL A 226 2.09 15.89 7.09
CA VAL A 226 1.55 16.96 6.21
C VAL A 226 1.07 18.16 7.03
N GLU A 227 0.31 17.93 8.13
CA GLU A 227 -0.18 18.98 9.01
C GLU A 227 0.95 19.81 9.61
N ARG A 228 2.01 19.18 10.11
CA ARG A 228 3.17 19.89 10.68
C ARG A 228 4.01 20.63 9.64
N THR A 229 3.97 20.23 8.36
CA THR A 229 4.81 20.80 7.29
C THR A 229 4.11 21.96 6.58
N ILE A 230 2.83 21.81 6.24
CA ILE A 230 2.09 22.84 5.47
C ILE A 230 0.87 23.40 6.22
N GLY A 231 0.51 22.87 7.39
CA GLY A 231 -0.69 23.26 8.12
C GLY A 231 -1.96 22.98 7.30
N HIS A 232 -2.92 23.88 7.36
CA HIS A 232 -4.19 23.78 6.62
C HIS A 232 -4.13 24.32 5.18
N LYS A 233 -2.94 24.52 4.61
CA LYS A 233 -2.81 24.92 3.21
C LYS A 233 -3.27 23.80 2.29
N ALA A 234 -3.85 24.17 1.14
CA ALA A 234 -4.19 23.20 0.09
C ALA A 234 -2.94 22.47 -0.40
N GLY A 235 -3.11 21.18 -0.72
CA GLY A 235 -2.05 20.37 -1.35
C GLY A 235 -1.72 20.89 -2.75
N THR A 236 -0.49 20.70 -3.21
CA THR A 236 -0.03 21.09 -4.55
C THR A 236 -0.80 20.38 -5.67
N GLY A 237 -1.35 19.20 -5.43
CA GLY A 237 -2.14 18.43 -6.38
C GLY A 237 -3.65 18.71 -6.38
N GLY A 238 -4.10 19.84 -5.80
CA GLY A 238 -5.51 20.27 -5.82
C GLY A 238 -6.42 19.58 -4.80
N SER A 239 -5.88 18.78 -3.87
CA SER A 239 -6.64 18.23 -2.76
C SER A 239 -6.86 19.27 -1.65
N SER A 240 -7.90 19.08 -0.80
CA SER A 240 -8.08 19.88 0.43
C SER A 240 -6.98 19.65 1.49
N GLY A 241 -5.88 18.99 1.12
CA GLY A 241 -4.73 18.79 2.00
C GLY A 241 -5.07 17.87 3.19
N VAL A 242 -4.80 18.34 4.41
CA VAL A 242 -4.96 17.58 5.66
C VAL A 242 -6.38 17.06 5.85
N GLU A 243 -7.42 17.85 5.51
CA GLU A 243 -8.82 17.43 5.70
C GLU A 243 -9.18 16.18 4.88
N TYR A 244 -8.76 16.12 3.62
CA TYR A 244 -8.95 14.93 2.79
C TYR A 244 -8.25 13.72 3.38
N LEU A 245 -6.99 13.88 3.78
CA LEU A 245 -6.19 12.80 4.35
C LEU A 245 -6.80 12.31 5.69
N ALA A 246 -7.24 13.23 6.54
CA ALA A 246 -7.89 12.91 7.82
C ALA A 246 -9.18 12.11 7.62
N SER A 247 -9.95 12.37 6.56
CA SER A 247 -11.16 11.60 6.25
C SER A 247 -10.90 10.12 5.93
N THR A 248 -9.65 9.75 5.63
CA THR A 248 -9.23 8.36 5.37
C THR A 248 -8.82 7.59 6.62
N LEU A 249 -8.67 8.29 7.77
CA LEU A 249 -8.33 7.67 9.04
C LEU A 249 -9.50 6.85 9.60
N PHE A 250 -9.18 5.87 10.45
CA PHE A 250 -10.15 4.98 11.10
C PHE A 250 -11.07 4.20 10.15
N ASN A 251 -10.65 4.04 8.90
CA ASN A 251 -11.34 3.21 7.92
C ASN A 251 -10.50 1.95 7.67
N PRO A 252 -10.74 0.87 8.43
CA PRO A 252 -10.01 -0.38 8.25
C PRO A 252 -10.31 -1.00 6.89
N VAL A 253 -9.33 -1.71 6.36
CA VAL A 253 -9.44 -2.44 5.10
C VAL A 253 -10.27 -3.70 5.30
N PHE A 254 -9.98 -4.47 6.37
CA PHE A 254 -10.60 -5.76 6.66
C PHE A 254 -11.60 -5.66 7.81
N LYS A 255 -12.70 -4.93 7.58
CA LYS A 255 -13.69 -4.55 8.61
C LYS A 255 -14.16 -5.73 9.46
N ASP A 256 -14.51 -6.86 8.85
CA ASP A 256 -15.02 -8.01 9.58
C ASP A 256 -14.01 -8.57 10.59
N LEU A 257 -12.69 -8.52 10.28
CA LEU A 257 -11.67 -8.94 11.23
C LEU A 257 -11.61 -8.04 12.46
N TRP A 258 -11.91 -6.75 12.31
CA TRP A 258 -11.96 -5.82 13.45
C TRP A 258 -13.29 -5.95 14.22
N GLU A 259 -14.39 -6.12 13.53
CA GLU A 259 -15.73 -6.23 14.15
C GLU A 259 -15.87 -7.48 15.03
N ILE A 260 -15.26 -8.60 14.64
CA ILE A 260 -15.30 -9.82 15.45
C ILE A 260 -14.55 -9.71 16.79
N ARG A 261 -13.63 -8.72 16.95
CA ARG A 261 -12.83 -8.59 18.19
C ARG A 261 -13.68 -8.45 19.45
N SER A 262 -14.82 -7.81 19.37
CA SER A 262 -15.77 -7.67 20.49
C SER A 262 -16.67 -8.90 20.69
N ARG A 263 -16.51 -9.95 19.90
CA ARG A 263 -17.31 -11.18 19.95
C ARG A 263 -16.53 -12.39 20.49
N PHE A 264 -15.24 -12.22 20.79
CA PHE A 264 -14.40 -13.25 21.44
C PHE A 264 -14.74 -13.47 22.90
#